data_34cce33e7d7a05ba1c5a22648e3c7bcd
#
_entry.id   34cce33e7d7a05ba1c5a22648e3c7bcd
#
_cell.length_a   1.000
_cell.length_b   1.000
_cell.length_c   1.000
_cell.angle_alpha   90.00
_cell.angle_beta   90.00
_cell.angle_gamma   90.00
#
_symmetry.space_group_name_H-M   'P 1'
#
loop_
_entity.id
_entity.type
_entity.pdbx_description
1 polymer ?
#
loop_
_entity_poly.entity_id
_entity_poly.type
_entity_poly.pdbx_seq_one_letter_code
_entity_poly.pdbx_strand_id
1 'polypeptide(L)'
;MEAKEILDTMLGYLGFVADIQEVETDSGRQLQVFTAESEALIGHDGETLEDLQFLLNRILQAQDRNAHRVQVDIGHWRAMRDDKLRQRVRQMADTVRISGRPVKLEPMNSYDRRIVHNTLKEDPDVMSFSPNDDARIKRITLQRRRR
;
A
#
# COMPACT_ATOMS: atom_id res chain seq x y z
N MET A 1 6.14 -4.31 -26.80
CA MET A 1 7.09 -4.62 -25.73
C MET A 1 6.34 -5.11 -24.49
N GLU A 2 6.91 -6.06 -23.82
CA GLU A 2 6.39 -6.55 -22.56
C GLU A 2 6.60 -5.54 -21.44
N ALA A 3 5.74 -5.60 -20.42
CA ALA A 3 5.80 -4.68 -19.29
C ALA A 3 7.16 -4.63 -18.60
N LYS A 4 7.76 -5.82 -18.40
CA LYS A 4 9.09 -5.94 -17.78
C LYS A 4 10.16 -5.21 -18.61
N GLU A 5 10.13 -5.34 -19.93
CA GLU A 5 11.08 -4.68 -20.82
C GLU A 5 10.93 -3.17 -20.80
N ILE A 6 9.70 -2.69 -20.78
CA ILE A 6 9.41 -1.24 -20.71
C ILE A 6 9.93 -0.68 -19.39
N LEU A 7 9.63 -1.33 -18.28
CA LEU A 7 10.09 -0.88 -16.97
C LEU A 7 11.62 -0.89 -16.88
N ASP A 8 12.26 -1.94 -17.38
CA ASP A 8 13.72 -2.04 -17.42
C ASP A 8 14.32 -0.87 -18.20
N THR A 9 13.76 -0.55 -19.36
CA THR A 9 14.19 0.57 -20.18
C THR A 9 14.01 1.92 -19.44
N MET A 10 12.86 2.12 -18.79
CA MET A 10 12.60 3.33 -18.00
C MET A 10 13.65 3.50 -16.89
N LEU A 11 13.90 2.44 -16.13
CA LEU A 11 14.86 2.48 -15.02
C LEU A 11 16.28 2.72 -15.52
N GLY A 12 16.64 2.13 -16.66
CA GLY A 12 17.94 2.36 -17.29
C GLY A 12 18.14 3.81 -17.67
N TYR A 13 17.15 4.46 -18.28
CA TYR A 13 17.20 5.89 -18.61
C TYR A 13 17.29 6.77 -17.38
N LEU A 14 16.68 6.36 -16.28
CA LEU A 14 16.74 7.09 -15.01
C LEU A 14 18.05 6.85 -14.25
N GLY A 15 18.90 5.95 -14.74
CA GLY A 15 20.20 5.68 -14.15
C GLY A 15 20.19 4.63 -13.03
N PHE A 16 19.12 3.83 -12.91
CA PHE A 16 19.07 2.77 -11.91
C PHE A 16 19.55 1.44 -12.48
N VAL A 17 20.36 0.75 -11.70
CA VAL A 17 20.70 -0.66 -11.93
C VAL A 17 19.74 -1.49 -11.10
N ALA A 18 18.89 -2.26 -11.76
CA ALA A 18 17.82 -2.98 -11.09
C ALA A 18 17.62 -4.38 -11.70
N ASP A 19 17.20 -5.29 -10.86
CA ASP A 19 16.68 -6.59 -11.26
C ASP A 19 15.16 -6.57 -11.13
N ILE A 20 14.45 -7.06 -12.14
CA ILE A 20 13.00 -7.06 -12.19
C ILE A 20 12.51 -8.49 -12.26
N GLN A 21 11.66 -8.88 -11.32
CA GLN A 21 11.03 -10.19 -11.29
C GLN A 21 9.52 -10.05 -11.49
N GLU A 22 8.97 -10.85 -12.40
CA GLU A 22 7.54 -10.91 -12.64
C GLU A 22 6.91 -11.93 -11.70
N VAL A 23 5.87 -11.50 -10.98
CA VAL A 23 5.18 -12.31 -9.99
C VAL A 23 3.68 -12.24 -10.25
N GLU A 24 3.01 -13.39 -10.22
CA GLU A 24 1.55 -13.43 -10.23
C GLU A 24 1.03 -13.33 -8.80
N THR A 25 0.09 -12.42 -8.59
CA THR A 25 -0.58 -12.23 -7.30
C THR A 25 -2.09 -12.40 -7.46
N ASP A 26 -2.82 -12.48 -6.37
CA ASP A 26 -4.28 -12.54 -6.38
C ASP A 26 -4.90 -11.31 -7.08
N SER A 27 -4.18 -10.19 -7.07
CA SER A 27 -4.60 -8.94 -7.71
C SER A 27 -4.14 -8.82 -9.18
N GLY A 28 -3.41 -9.81 -9.71
CA GLY A 28 -2.89 -9.84 -11.06
C GLY A 28 -1.36 -9.83 -11.13
N ARG A 29 -0.84 -9.36 -12.26
CA ARG A 29 0.62 -9.33 -12.50
C ARG A 29 1.27 -8.22 -11.69
N GLN A 30 2.40 -8.53 -11.07
CA GLN A 30 3.23 -7.59 -10.34
C GLN A 30 4.68 -7.71 -10.81
N LEU A 31 5.33 -6.56 -10.96
CA LEU A 31 6.76 -6.49 -11.22
C LEU A 31 7.46 -6.04 -9.93
N GLN A 32 8.28 -6.93 -9.37
CA GLN A 32 9.12 -6.62 -8.22
C GLN A 32 10.48 -6.13 -8.70
N VAL A 33 10.84 -4.95 -8.26
CA VAL A 33 12.11 -4.30 -8.61
C VAL A 33 13.06 -4.40 -7.41
N PHE A 34 14.26 -4.88 -7.66
CA PHE A 34 15.32 -4.97 -6.66
C PHE A 34 16.48 -4.08 -7.09
N THR A 35 16.80 -3.09 -6.29
CA THR A 35 17.89 -2.14 -6.54
C THR A 35 18.52 -1.69 -5.25
N ALA A 36 19.80 -1.34 -5.28
CA ALA A 36 20.50 -0.79 -4.13
C ALA A 36 19.98 0.60 -3.72
N GLU A 37 19.36 1.33 -4.67
CA GLU A 37 18.83 2.67 -4.47
C GLU A 37 17.31 2.67 -4.31
N SER A 38 16.78 1.69 -3.58
CA SER A 38 15.34 1.52 -3.42
C SER A 38 14.64 2.74 -2.82
N GLU A 39 15.25 3.41 -1.87
CA GLU A 39 14.65 4.59 -1.22
C GLU A 39 14.36 5.72 -2.22
N ALA A 40 15.30 6.01 -3.13
CA ALA A 40 15.12 7.02 -4.15
C ALA A 40 14.00 6.65 -5.12
N LEU A 41 13.90 5.37 -5.44
CA LEU A 41 12.91 4.87 -6.39
C LEU A 41 11.51 4.74 -5.79
N ILE A 42 11.42 4.47 -4.50
CA ILE A 42 10.14 4.46 -3.76
C ILE A 42 9.63 5.89 -3.58
N GLY A 43 10.53 6.79 -3.19
CA GLY A 43 10.20 8.18 -2.90
C GLY A 43 9.47 8.36 -1.58
N HIS A 44 9.06 9.59 -1.31
CA HIS A 44 8.34 9.92 -0.09
C HIS A 44 6.97 9.22 -0.09
N ASP A 45 6.76 8.34 0.88
CA ASP A 45 5.49 7.62 1.07
C ASP A 45 5.05 6.82 -0.16
N GLY A 46 6.01 6.40 -1.01
CA GLY A 46 5.74 5.64 -2.22
C GLY A 46 5.31 6.47 -3.43
N GLU A 47 5.43 7.79 -3.37
CA GLU A 47 5.00 8.66 -4.48
C GLU A 47 5.70 8.35 -5.80
N THR A 48 7.02 8.19 -5.76
CA THR A 48 7.79 7.87 -6.97
C THR A 48 7.39 6.50 -7.51
N LEU A 49 7.21 5.53 -6.64
CA LEU A 49 6.73 4.20 -7.01
C LEU A 49 5.37 4.26 -7.71
N GLU A 50 4.43 5.01 -7.17
CA GLU A 50 3.11 5.19 -7.78
C GLU A 50 3.21 5.87 -9.15
N ASP A 51 4.09 6.86 -9.30
CA ASP A 51 4.34 7.53 -10.57
C ASP A 51 4.93 6.57 -11.62
N LEU A 52 5.87 5.73 -11.21
CA LEU A 52 6.43 4.69 -12.10
C LEU A 52 5.35 3.73 -12.57
N GLN A 53 4.52 3.27 -11.66
CA GLN A 53 3.41 2.37 -11.99
C GLN A 53 2.43 3.03 -12.96
N PHE A 54 2.07 4.27 -12.70
CA PHE A 54 1.17 5.03 -13.57
C PHE A 54 1.75 5.17 -14.97
N LEU A 55 3.00 5.58 -15.10
CA LEU A 55 3.65 5.77 -16.39
C LEU A 55 3.76 4.45 -17.16
N LEU A 56 4.16 3.38 -16.49
CA LEU A 56 4.24 2.05 -17.11
C LEU A 56 2.89 1.65 -17.69
N ASN A 57 1.83 1.77 -16.92
CA ASN A 57 0.50 1.40 -17.37
C ASN A 57 -0.01 2.29 -18.50
N ARG A 58 0.35 3.58 -18.49
CA ARG A 58 0.02 4.49 -19.61
C ARG A 58 0.70 4.06 -20.90
N ILE A 59 1.96 3.66 -20.82
CA ILE A 59 2.70 3.18 -21.98
C ILE A 59 2.08 1.88 -22.52
N LEU A 60 1.76 0.94 -21.62
CA LEU A 60 1.11 -0.31 -22.00
C LEU A 60 -0.23 -0.08 -22.69
N GLN A 61 -1.04 0.80 -22.15
CA GLN A 61 -2.35 1.15 -22.73
C GLN A 61 -2.23 1.88 -24.06
N ALA A 62 -1.17 2.64 -24.27
CA ALA A 62 -0.89 3.30 -25.56
C ALA A 62 -0.56 2.28 -26.66
N GLN A 63 0.07 1.15 -26.29
CA GLN A 63 0.36 0.05 -27.22
C GLN A 63 -0.86 -0.83 -27.49
N ASP A 64 -1.66 -1.08 -26.46
CA ASP A 64 -2.86 -1.93 -26.53
C ASP A 64 -3.89 -1.42 -25.52
N ARG A 65 -5.02 -0.94 -26.03
CA ARG A 65 -6.13 -0.40 -25.20
C ARG A 65 -6.69 -1.43 -24.23
N ASN A 66 -6.57 -2.72 -24.56
CA ASN A 66 -7.07 -3.81 -23.74
C ASN A 66 -6.01 -4.39 -22.79
N ALA A 67 -4.84 -3.75 -22.71
CA ALA A 67 -3.78 -4.21 -21.82
C ALA A 67 -4.25 -4.19 -20.36
N HIS A 68 -4.00 -5.30 -19.66
CA HIS A 68 -4.26 -5.39 -18.24
C HIS A 68 -3.26 -4.54 -17.46
N ARG A 69 -3.73 -3.96 -16.37
CA ARG A 69 -2.87 -3.19 -15.48
C ARG A 69 -1.84 -4.10 -14.82
N VAL A 70 -0.64 -3.56 -14.65
CA VAL A 70 0.47 -4.21 -13.98
C VAL A 70 0.81 -3.41 -12.74
N GLN A 71 0.96 -4.07 -11.60
CA GLN A 71 1.43 -3.45 -10.37
C GLN A 71 2.95 -3.43 -10.36
N VAL A 72 3.52 -2.33 -9.91
CA VAL A 72 4.97 -2.21 -9.67
C VAL A 72 5.19 -2.15 -8.17
N ASP A 73 6.17 -2.89 -7.69
CA ASP A 73 6.61 -2.83 -6.30
C ASP A 73 8.14 -2.82 -6.25
N ILE A 74 8.69 -2.35 -5.16
CA ILE A 74 10.14 -2.21 -4.99
C ILE A 74 10.54 -2.88 -3.69
N GLY A 75 11.24 -4.03 -3.80
CA GLY A 75 11.76 -4.75 -2.65
C GLY A 75 10.69 -5.08 -1.61
N HIS A 76 9.50 -5.46 -2.05
CA HIS A 76 8.35 -5.79 -1.19
C HIS A 76 7.92 -4.62 -0.28
N TRP A 77 8.11 -3.38 -0.74
CA TRP A 77 7.79 -2.19 0.05
C TRP A 77 6.31 -2.15 0.45
N ARG A 78 5.40 -2.53 -0.46
CA ARG A 78 3.95 -2.46 -0.19
C ARG A 78 3.55 -3.37 0.98
N ALA A 79 4.05 -4.60 0.98
CA ALA A 79 3.78 -5.55 2.06
C ALA A 79 4.38 -5.08 3.39
N MET A 80 5.59 -4.54 3.36
CA MET A 80 6.25 -3.99 4.55
C MET A 80 5.50 -2.78 5.11
N ARG A 81 4.99 -1.92 4.24
CA ARG A 81 4.17 -0.77 4.63
C ARG A 81 2.88 -1.23 5.33
N ASP A 82 2.21 -2.22 4.74
CA ASP A 82 0.99 -2.78 5.30
C ASP A 82 1.25 -3.41 6.68
N ASP A 83 2.34 -4.14 6.83
CA ASP A 83 2.71 -4.76 8.10
C ASP A 83 3.04 -3.72 9.18
N LYS A 84 3.72 -2.64 8.83
CA LYS A 84 3.97 -1.53 9.75
C LYS A 84 2.66 -0.91 10.23
N LEU A 85 1.71 -0.73 9.34
CA LEU A 85 0.39 -0.22 9.71
C LEU A 85 -0.33 -1.17 10.68
N ARG A 86 -0.29 -2.47 10.41
CA ARG A 86 -0.88 -3.48 11.30
C ARG A 86 -0.26 -3.45 12.70
N GLN A 87 1.07 -3.38 12.78
CA GLN A 87 1.79 -3.29 14.06
C GLN A 87 1.39 -2.04 14.82
N ARG A 88 1.32 -0.91 14.14
CA ARG A 88 0.93 0.36 14.73
C ARG A 88 -0.50 0.32 15.27
N VAL A 89 -1.42 -0.27 14.51
CA VAL A 89 -2.81 -0.46 14.94
C VAL A 89 -2.89 -1.32 16.19
N ARG A 90 -2.12 -2.40 16.26
CA ARG A 90 -2.07 -3.26 17.44
C ARG A 90 -1.55 -2.52 18.66
N GLN A 91 -0.52 -1.70 18.50
CA GLN A 91 0.01 -0.87 19.60
C GLN A 91 -1.02 0.14 20.09
N MET A 92 -1.71 0.79 19.18
CA MET A 92 -2.76 1.74 19.53
C MET A 92 -3.96 1.03 20.19
N ALA A 93 -4.30 -0.17 19.74
CA ALA A 93 -5.33 -0.98 20.37
C ALA A 93 -4.96 -1.36 21.81
N ASP A 94 -3.70 -1.69 22.07
CA ASP A 94 -3.23 -1.96 23.43
C ASP A 94 -3.37 -0.73 24.32
N THR A 95 -3.07 0.44 23.81
CA THR A 95 -3.27 1.70 24.53
C THR A 95 -4.75 1.90 24.89
N VAL A 96 -5.66 1.66 23.96
CA VAL A 96 -7.11 1.75 24.20
C VAL A 96 -7.54 0.72 25.25
N ARG A 97 -7.02 -0.49 25.17
CA ARG A 97 -7.34 -1.59 26.09
C ARG A 97 -6.97 -1.22 27.52
N ILE A 98 -5.80 -0.61 27.70
CA ILE A 98 -5.28 -0.22 29.03
C ILE A 98 -5.98 1.05 29.55
N SER A 99 -6.03 2.10 28.72
CA SER A 99 -6.54 3.40 29.16
C SER A 99 -8.07 3.48 29.22
N GLY A 100 -8.76 2.70 28.39
CA GLY A 100 -10.21 2.79 28.21
C GLY A 100 -10.66 4.00 27.42
N ARG A 101 -9.74 4.80 26.90
CA ARG A 101 -10.06 6.03 26.15
C ARG A 101 -10.00 5.78 24.66
N PRO A 102 -10.98 6.28 23.90
CA PRO A 102 -10.90 6.21 22.43
C PRO A 102 -9.69 6.96 21.89
N VAL A 103 -9.13 6.45 20.80
CA VAL A 103 -8.02 7.08 20.09
C VAL A 103 -8.42 7.23 18.63
N LYS A 104 -8.20 8.43 18.07
CA LYS A 104 -8.34 8.66 16.63
C LYS A 104 -7.01 8.44 15.94
N LEU A 105 -7.05 7.64 14.89
CA LEU A 105 -5.90 7.44 14.02
C LEU A 105 -5.77 8.62 13.06
N GLU A 106 -4.63 8.71 12.39
CA GLU A 106 -4.41 9.70 11.34
C GLU A 106 -5.37 9.49 10.17
N PRO A 107 -5.58 10.52 9.33
CA PRO A 107 -6.43 10.38 8.14
C PRO A 107 -5.91 9.29 7.20
N MET A 108 -6.81 8.47 6.70
CA MET A 108 -6.48 7.31 5.84
C MET A 108 -7.44 7.18 4.67
N ASN A 109 -6.93 6.63 3.57
CA ASN A 109 -7.74 6.22 2.43
C ASN A 109 -8.47 4.91 2.73
N SER A 110 -9.35 4.49 1.82
CA SER A 110 -10.16 3.28 2.01
C SER A 110 -9.33 2.00 2.13
N TYR A 111 -8.22 1.91 1.39
CA TYR A 111 -7.31 0.76 1.45
C TYR A 111 -6.73 0.59 2.86
N ASP A 112 -6.17 1.65 3.42
CA ASP A 112 -5.57 1.62 4.76
C ASP A 112 -6.64 1.38 5.83
N ARG A 113 -7.82 1.96 5.69
CA ARG A 113 -8.93 1.73 6.62
C ARG A 113 -9.36 0.27 6.64
N ARG A 114 -9.34 -0.41 5.49
CA ARG A 114 -9.63 -1.84 5.42
C ARG A 114 -8.60 -2.65 6.22
N ILE A 115 -7.33 -2.30 6.11
CA ILE A 115 -6.26 -2.96 6.89
C ILE A 115 -6.54 -2.80 8.38
N VAL A 116 -6.89 -1.60 8.84
CA VAL A 116 -7.21 -1.32 10.25
C VAL A 116 -8.38 -2.19 10.72
N HIS A 117 -9.49 -2.20 9.98
CA HIS A 117 -10.66 -2.97 10.34
C HIS A 117 -10.37 -4.48 10.37
N ASN A 118 -9.65 -4.98 9.39
CA ASN A 118 -9.29 -6.40 9.34
C ASN A 118 -8.35 -6.81 10.48
N THR A 119 -7.44 -5.93 10.89
CA THR A 119 -6.52 -6.17 11.99
C THR A 119 -7.26 -6.35 13.32
N LEU A 120 -8.33 -5.61 13.53
CA LEU A 120 -9.10 -5.62 14.78
C LEU A 120 -10.40 -6.41 14.71
N LYS A 121 -10.68 -7.02 13.57
CA LYS A 121 -11.95 -7.76 13.36
C LYS A 121 -12.22 -8.81 14.42
N GLU A 122 -11.20 -9.53 14.84
CA GLU A 122 -11.32 -10.61 15.83
C GLU A 122 -10.79 -10.21 17.21
N ASP A 123 -10.43 -8.95 17.41
CA ASP A 123 -10.03 -8.48 18.73
C ASP A 123 -11.24 -8.46 19.65
N PRO A 124 -11.18 -9.14 20.82
CA PRO A 124 -12.35 -9.25 21.71
C PRO A 124 -12.67 -7.95 22.44
N ASP A 125 -11.72 -7.05 22.59
CA ASP A 125 -11.84 -5.91 23.51
C ASP A 125 -11.87 -4.55 22.80
N VAL A 126 -11.30 -4.45 21.60
CA VAL A 126 -11.14 -3.19 20.87
C VAL A 126 -11.81 -3.30 19.51
N MET A 127 -12.53 -2.27 19.13
CA MET A 127 -13.17 -2.17 17.82
C MET A 127 -12.71 -0.91 17.10
N SER A 128 -12.78 -0.95 15.78
CA SER A 128 -12.53 0.19 14.92
C SER A 128 -13.85 0.74 14.37
N PHE A 129 -13.96 2.06 14.34
CA PHE A 129 -15.13 2.76 13.83
C PHE A 129 -14.69 3.79 12.79
N SER A 130 -15.34 3.76 11.63
CA SER A 130 -15.11 4.71 10.55
C SER A 130 -16.37 5.57 10.35
N PRO A 131 -16.26 6.90 10.23
CA PRO A 131 -17.41 7.75 9.97
C PRO A 131 -18.13 7.35 8.68
N ASN A 132 -19.45 7.36 8.69
CA ASN A 132 -20.28 7.05 7.53
C ASN A 132 -20.59 8.34 6.77
N ASP A 133 -19.62 8.80 5.98
CA ASP A 133 -19.74 9.96 5.11
C ASP A 133 -19.08 9.66 3.75
N ASP A 134 -19.17 10.58 2.79
CA ASP A 134 -18.66 10.40 1.44
C ASP A 134 -17.20 10.81 1.27
N ALA A 135 -16.52 11.20 2.34
CA ALA A 135 -15.12 11.61 2.26
C ALA A 135 -14.21 10.44 1.88
N ARG A 136 -13.27 10.69 0.98
CA ARG A 136 -12.26 9.69 0.58
C ARG A 136 -11.26 9.42 1.68
N ILE A 137 -10.92 10.45 2.44
CA ILE A 137 -9.96 10.39 3.52
C ILE A 137 -10.71 10.59 4.82
N LYS A 138 -10.54 9.63 5.74
CA LYS A 138 -11.25 9.63 7.03
C LYS A 138 -10.31 9.20 8.14
N ARG A 139 -10.67 9.60 9.35
CA ARG A 139 -9.99 9.14 10.56
C ARG A 139 -10.81 8.05 11.23
N ILE A 140 -10.18 6.90 11.46
CA ILE A 140 -10.80 5.81 12.22
C ILE A 140 -10.62 6.08 13.72
N THR A 141 -11.64 5.77 14.50
CA THR A 141 -11.58 5.77 15.96
C THR A 141 -11.45 4.34 16.46
N LEU A 142 -10.47 4.09 17.32
CA LEU A 142 -10.36 2.83 18.08
C LEU A 142 -10.97 3.04 19.44
N GLN A 143 -11.85 2.13 19.85
CA GLN A 143 -12.55 2.21 21.14
C GLN A 143 -12.81 0.83 21.69
N ARG A 144 -13.06 0.73 22.99
CA ARG A 144 -13.44 -0.55 23.61
C ARG A 144 -14.78 -1.01 23.06
N ARG A 145 -14.88 -2.32 22.86
CA ARG A 145 -16.17 -2.92 22.50
C ARG A 145 -17.13 -2.78 23.66
N ARG A 146 -18.38 -2.46 23.33
CA ARG A 146 -19.46 -2.48 24.32
C ARG A 146 -19.81 -3.93 24.63
N ARG A 147 -19.92 -4.23 25.92
CA ARG A 147 -20.38 -5.51 26.41
C ARG A 147 -21.88 -5.50 26.63
#